data_937f44844437eb6b7c517e95bb4e3755
#
_entry.id   937f44844437eb6b7c517e95bb4e3755
#
_cell.length_a   1.000
_cell.length_b   1.000
_cell.length_c   1.000
_cell.angle_alpha   90.00
_cell.angle_beta   90.00
_cell.angle_gamma   90.00
#
_symmetry.space_group_name_H-M   'P 1'
#
loop_
_entity.id
_entity.type
_entity.pdbx_description
1 polymer ?
#
loop_
_entity_poly.entity_id
_entity_poly.type
_entity_poly.pdbx_seq_one_letter_code
_entity_poly.pdbx_strand_id
1 'polypeptide(L)'
;MAQDSYKTALIVGTGSGLSASLARLFAKNDMKVALAARSVDKLAALKAETGAHAFACDATRQADVDKLFGDVEAAMGAPDVVVYNASFRTRGPLIDLVPADVEKSLAVTAFGGFLVAQQAARRMLPAGKGAILFTGASASVKGYAQSAPFAMSKAALRGLAQSMARELGARGIHVAHFVIDGGIASGHRPPSAEKPDALLDPDAIAQTYLDVLRQPRSAWSLEVEVRPWVENF
;
A
#
# COMPACT_ATOMS: atom_id res chain seq x y z
N MET A 1 28.77 2.25 2.70
CA MET A 1 28.39 1.60 1.44
C MET A 1 27.19 2.36 0.89
N ALA A 2 27.21 2.77 -0.38
CA ALA A 2 26.07 3.46 -1.01
C ALA A 2 24.85 2.53 -0.92
N GLN A 3 23.74 3.08 -0.44
CA GLN A 3 22.48 2.36 -0.37
C GLN A 3 22.05 2.11 -1.84
N ASP A 4 21.92 0.85 -2.24
CA ASP A 4 21.42 0.49 -3.56
C ASP A 4 20.05 1.14 -3.78
N SER A 5 19.98 2.15 -4.63
CA SER A 5 18.70 2.84 -4.90
C SER A 5 17.73 1.88 -5.60
N TYR A 6 16.47 1.85 -5.14
CA TYR A 6 15.38 1.18 -5.84
C TYR A 6 15.09 1.91 -7.17
N LYS A 7 14.82 1.16 -8.24
CA LYS A 7 14.64 1.69 -9.60
C LYS A 7 13.24 1.50 -10.16
N THR A 8 12.51 0.54 -9.60
CA THR A 8 11.19 0.14 -10.11
C THR A 8 10.20 -0.02 -8.97
N ALA A 9 8.98 0.50 -9.12
CA ALA A 9 7.94 0.42 -8.12
C ALA A 9 6.60 -0.03 -8.73
N LEU A 10 5.92 -0.97 -8.08
CA LEU A 10 4.56 -1.38 -8.38
C LEU A 10 3.64 -0.94 -7.24
N ILE A 11 2.59 -0.18 -7.56
CA ILE A 11 1.57 0.27 -6.62
C ILE A 11 0.25 -0.43 -6.94
N VAL A 12 -0.21 -1.32 -6.05
CA VAL A 12 -1.45 -2.08 -6.20
C VAL A 12 -2.57 -1.46 -5.37
N GLY A 13 -3.72 -1.23 -5.99
CA GLY A 13 -4.84 -0.50 -5.41
C GLY A 13 -4.72 1.00 -5.66
N THR A 14 -4.36 1.37 -6.90
CA THR A 14 -4.15 2.76 -7.28
C THR A 14 -5.46 3.53 -7.41
N GLY A 15 -5.52 4.69 -6.76
CA GLY A 15 -6.59 5.67 -6.80
C GLY A 15 -6.01 7.10 -6.79
N SER A 16 -6.89 8.10 -6.68
CA SER A 16 -6.54 9.53 -6.74
C SER A 16 -5.93 10.11 -5.45
N GLY A 17 -5.90 9.33 -4.35
CA GLY A 17 -5.35 9.77 -3.06
C GLY A 17 -3.87 9.35 -2.89
N LEU A 18 -3.55 8.73 -1.76
CA LEU A 18 -2.20 8.31 -1.38
C LEU A 18 -1.42 7.60 -2.49
N SER A 19 -2.07 6.69 -3.24
CA SER A 19 -1.38 5.99 -4.34
C SER A 19 -0.93 6.93 -5.45
N ALA A 20 -1.68 8.01 -5.73
CA ALA A 20 -1.28 9.01 -6.71
C ALA A 20 -0.09 9.83 -6.21
N SER A 21 -0.09 10.23 -4.94
CA SER A 21 1.05 10.93 -4.31
C SER A 21 2.31 10.06 -4.30
N LEU A 22 2.18 8.77 -3.99
CA LEU A 22 3.29 7.80 -4.07
C LEU A 22 3.83 7.69 -5.50
N ALA A 23 2.95 7.59 -6.50
CA ALA A 23 3.37 7.48 -7.90
C ALA A 23 4.15 8.72 -8.37
N ARG A 24 3.68 9.93 -8.04
CA ARG A 24 4.37 11.19 -8.34
C ARG A 24 5.72 11.27 -7.66
N LEU A 25 5.76 10.96 -6.37
CA LEU A 25 6.99 11.04 -5.59
C LEU A 25 8.03 10.03 -6.06
N PHE A 26 7.62 8.79 -6.36
CA PHE A 26 8.54 7.76 -6.86
C PHE A 26 9.06 8.11 -8.26
N ALA A 27 8.20 8.58 -9.16
CA ALA A 27 8.63 9.05 -10.48
C ALA A 27 9.61 10.24 -10.39
N LYS A 28 9.34 11.21 -9.49
CA LYS A 28 10.24 12.34 -9.22
C LYS A 28 11.61 11.90 -8.66
N ASN A 29 11.67 10.72 -8.06
CA ASN A 29 12.91 10.12 -7.54
C ASN A 29 13.49 9.05 -8.48
N ASP A 30 13.28 9.20 -9.78
CA ASP A 30 13.86 8.38 -10.86
C ASP A 30 13.47 6.89 -10.81
N MET A 31 12.33 6.56 -10.19
CA MET A 31 11.78 5.20 -10.26
C MET A 31 10.83 5.08 -11.45
N LYS A 32 10.94 3.99 -12.21
CA LYS A 32 9.87 3.56 -13.13
C LYS A 32 8.69 3.06 -12.30
N VAL A 33 7.48 3.53 -12.59
CA VAL A 33 6.30 3.23 -11.81
C VAL A 33 5.29 2.41 -12.60
N ALA A 34 4.81 1.33 -12.02
CA ALA A 34 3.65 0.57 -12.46
C ALA A 34 2.47 0.82 -11.50
N LEU A 35 1.30 1.05 -12.06
CA LEU A 35 0.05 1.31 -11.35
C LEU A 35 -0.92 0.16 -11.64
N ALA A 36 -1.49 -0.45 -10.61
CA ALA A 36 -2.47 -1.52 -10.77
C ALA A 36 -3.79 -1.15 -10.11
N ALA A 37 -4.89 -1.26 -10.87
CA ALA A 37 -6.25 -1.05 -10.40
C ALA A 37 -7.22 -1.87 -11.25
N ARG A 38 -8.44 -2.10 -10.74
CA ARG A 38 -9.50 -2.79 -11.51
C ARG A 38 -9.95 -2.02 -12.76
N SER A 39 -9.88 -0.69 -12.72
CA SER A 39 -10.26 0.20 -13.82
C SER A 39 -9.09 1.11 -14.15
N VAL A 40 -8.41 0.83 -15.26
CA VAL A 40 -7.23 1.57 -15.71
C VAL A 40 -7.56 2.93 -16.30
N ASP A 41 -8.78 3.12 -16.84
CA ASP A 41 -9.20 4.38 -17.44
C ASP A 41 -9.11 5.55 -16.44
N LYS A 42 -9.37 5.28 -15.16
CA LYS A 42 -9.27 6.26 -14.07
C LYS A 42 -7.82 6.68 -13.78
N LEU A 43 -6.84 5.99 -14.32
CA LEU A 43 -5.41 6.25 -14.12
C LEU A 43 -4.79 7.05 -15.28
N ALA A 44 -5.57 7.37 -16.34
CA ALA A 44 -5.04 8.00 -17.54
C ALA A 44 -4.30 9.32 -17.27
N ALA A 45 -4.88 10.20 -16.43
CA ALA A 45 -4.23 11.46 -16.06
C ALA A 45 -2.93 11.24 -15.27
N LEU A 46 -2.96 10.35 -14.28
CA LEU A 46 -1.78 10.03 -13.45
C LEU A 46 -0.68 9.37 -14.30
N LYS A 47 -1.06 8.48 -15.23
CA LYS A 47 -0.13 7.86 -16.19
C LYS A 47 0.55 8.92 -17.06
N ALA A 48 -0.23 9.88 -17.60
CA ALA A 48 0.32 10.96 -18.44
C ALA A 48 1.27 11.87 -17.66
N GLU A 49 0.93 12.17 -16.40
CA GLU A 49 1.71 13.04 -15.51
C GLU A 49 3.03 12.39 -15.09
N THR A 50 3.03 11.11 -14.79
CA THR A 50 4.18 10.41 -14.18
C THR A 50 4.99 9.55 -15.15
N GLY A 51 4.51 9.33 -16.37
CA GLY A 51 5.08 8.35 -17.30
C GLY A 51 4.89 6.89 -16.87
N ALA A 52 4.03 6.63 -15.88
CA ALA A 52 3.82 5.31 -15.33
C ALA A 52 3.13 4.35 -16.30
N HIS A 53 3.39 3.06 -16.15
CA HIS A 53 2.61 1.99 -16.80
C HIS A 53 1.35 1.69 -15.98
N ALA A 54 0.21 1.45 -16.62
CA ALA A 54 -1.05 1.13 -15.94
C ALA A 54 -1.56 -0.24 -16.38
N PHE A 55 -1.94 -1.07 -15.39
CA PHE A 55 -2.37 -2.45 -15.59
C PHE A 55 -3.69 -2.72 -14.89
N ALA A 56 -4.59 -3.47 -15.55
CA ALA A 56 -5.82 -3.95 -14.94
C ALA A 56 -5.50 -5.15 -14.02
N CYS A 57 -6.00 -5.10 -12.78
CA CYS A 57 -5.82 -6.21 -11.84
C CYS A 57 -6.91 -6.17 -10.77
N ASP A 58 -7.60 -7.28 -10.58
CA ASP A 58 -8.33 -7.56 -9.35
C ASP A 58 -7.42 -8.34 -8.40
N ALA A 59 -6.92 -7.67 -7.37
CA ALA A 59 -5.98 -8.25 -6.42
C ALA A 59 -6.56 -9.45 -5.62
N THR A 60 -7.87 -9.69 -5.68
CA THR A 60 -8.51 -10.87 -5.05
C THR A 60 -8.37 -12.15 -5.87
N ARG A 61 -7.92 -12.03 -7.12
CA ARG A 61 -7.81 -13.13 -8.08
C ARG A 61 -6.35 -13.46 -8.35
N GLN A 62 -5.93 -14.66 -7.97
CA GLN A 62 -4.55 -15.11 -8.16
C GLN A 62 -4.11 -14.97 -9.62
N ALA A 63 -4.93 -15.40 -10.57
CA ALA A 63 -4.59 -15.34 -12.01
C ALA A 63 -4.34 -13.90 -12.49
N ASP A 64 -5.11 -12.92 -11.97
CA ASP A 64 -4.92 -11.51 -12.31
C ASP A 64 -3.61 -10.98 -11.71
N VAL A 65 -3.28 -11.39 -10.48
CA VAL A 65 -2.02 -11.01 -9.82
C VAL A 65 -0.81 -11.66 -10.53
N ASP A 66 -0.90 -12.93 -10.89
CA ASP A 66 0.16 -13.64 -11.64
C ASP A 66 0.42 -12.94 -12.98
N LYS A 67 -0.66 -12.61 -13.71
CA LYS A 67 -0.59 -11.85 -14.96
C LYS A 67 0.01 -10.45 -14.77
N LEU A 68 -0.43 -9.71 -13.74
CA LEU A 68 0.09 -8.38 -13.41
C LEU A 68 1.61 -8.38 -13.29
N PHE A 69 2.15 -9.30 -12.50
CA PHE A 69 3.60 -9.36 -12.29
C PHE A 69 4.35 -9.74 -13.56
N GLY A 70 3.81 -10.62 -14.39
CA GLY A 70 4.37 -10.94 -15.71
C GLY A 70 4.39 -9.73 -16.66
N ASP A 71 3.27 -8.98 -16.74
CA ASP A 71 3.15 -7.79 -17.58
C ASP A 71 4.08 -6.65 -17.09
N VAL A 72 4.18 -6.45 -15.77
CA VAL A 72 5.10 -5.45 -15.18
C VAL A 72 6.54 -5.80 -15.49
N GLU A 73 6.92 -7.07 -15.31
CA GLU A 73 8.27 -7.56 -15.57
C GLU A 73 8.67 -7.40 -17.04
N ALA A 74 7.75 -7.68 -17.96
CA ALA A 74 7.96 -7.47 -19.40
C ALA A 74 8.11 -5.99 -19.76
N ALA A 75 7.38 -5.09 -19.10
CA ALA A 75 7.38 -3.66 -19.43
C ALA A 75 8.55 -2.87 -18.82
N MET A 76 8.99 -3.22 -17.61
CA MET A 76 9.96 -2.40 -16.87
C MET A 76 10.96 -3.20 -16.01
N GLY A 77 10.94 -4.51 -16.06
CA GLY A 77 11.69 -5.41 -15.18
C GLY A 77 10.95 -5.72 -13.88
N ALA A 78 11.50 -6.66 -13.12
CA ALA A 78 10.93 -7.02 -11.82
C ALA A 78 10.88 -5.80 -10.88
N PRO A 79 9.77 -5.60 -10.13
CA PRO A 79 9.67 -4.45 -9.24
C PRO A 79 10.59 -4.60 -8.02
N ASP A 80 11.40 -3.57 -7.76
CA ASP A 80 12.22 -3.46 -6.54
C ASP A 80 11.36 -3.12 -5.31
N VAL A 81 10.27 -2.35 -5.54
CA VAL A 81 9.34 -1.90 -4.51
C VAL A 81 7.94 -2.31 -4.89
N VAL A 82 7.20 -2.90 -3.96
CA VAL A 82 5.78 -3.19 -4.11
C VAL A 82 5.01 -2.55 -2.97
N VAL A 83 4.07 -1.66 -3.30
CA VAL A 83 3.16 -1.04 -2.33
C VAL A 83 1.78 -1.67 -2.49
N TYR A 84 1.26 -2.27 -1.42
CA TYR A 84 -0.11 -2.75 -1.37
C TYR A 84 -1.01 -1.75 -0.63
N ASN A 85 -1.87 -1.05 -1.38
CA ASN A 85 -2.77 -0.02 -0.88
C ASN A 85 -4.25 -0.36 -1.10
N ALA A 86 -4.58 -1.50 -1.74
CA ALA A 86 -5.96 -1.88 -1.96
C ALA A 86 -6.67 -2.20 -0.63
N SER A 87 -7.89 -1.72 -0.50
CA SER A 87 -8.77 -2.06 0.62
C SER A 87 -10.24 -1.93 0.23
N PHE A 88 -11.08 -2.65 0.95
CA PHE A 88 -12.53 -2.47 0.89
C PHE A 88 -13.05 -2.21 2.31
N ARG A 89 -13.91 -1.19 2.44
CA ARG A 89 -14.42 -0.76 3.74
C ARG A 89 -15.94 -0.82 3.72
N THR A 90 -16.51 -1.58 4.64
CA THR A 90 -17.92 -1.54 5.00
C THR A 90 -18.07 -1.22 6.47
N ARG A 91 -19.16 -0.60 6.87
CA ARG A 91 -19.47 -0.17 8.23
C ARG A 91 -20.93 -0.46 8.56
N GLY A 92 -21.20 -0.67 9.83
CA GLY A 92 -22.54 -0.86 10.37
C GLY A 92 -22.53 -1.58 11.72
N PRO A 93 -23.66 -1.60 12.42
CA PRO A 93 -23.85 -2.43 13.59
C PRO A 93 -23.55 -3.91 13.23
N LEU A 94 -22.95 -4.65 14.16
CA LEU A 94 -22.51 -6.03 13.91
C LEU A 94 -23.64 -6.92 13.39
N ILE A 95 -24.83 -6.75 13.93
CA ILE A 95 -26.02 -7.55 13.60
C ILE A 95 -26.58 -7.27 12.20
N ASP A 96 -26.24 -6.09 11.61
CA ASP A 96 -26.74 -5.65 10.31
C ASP A 96 -25.70 -5.80 9.20
N LEU A 97 -24.48 -6.26 9.52
CA LEU A 97 -23.43 -6.46 8.53
C LEU A 97 -23.80 -7.56 7.54
N VAL A 98 -23.64 -7.28 6.26
CA VAL A 98 -23.83 -8.25 5.19
C VAL A 98 -22.61 -9.18 5.12
N PRO A 99 -22.74 -10.50 5.32
CA PRO A 99 -21.61 -11.43 5.34
C PRO A 99 -20.74 -11.36 4.07
N ALA A 100 -21.34 -11.19 2.90
CA ALA A 100 -20.62 -11.05 1.64
C ALA A 100 -19.71 -9.80 1.60
N ASP A 101 -20.10 -8.70 2.25
CA ASP A 101 -19.24 -7.52 2.36
C ASP A 101 -18.10 -7.73 3.35
N VAL A 102 -18.33 -8.52 4.41
CA VAL A 102 -17.26 -8.91 5.35
C VAL A 102 -16.22 -9.76 4.62
N GLU A 103 -16.67 -10.79 3.89
CA GLU A 103 -15.82 -11.65 3.07
C GLU A 103 -15.01 -10.81 2.05
N LYS A 104 -15.68 -9.91 1.34
CA LYS A 104 -15.03 -8.99 0.40
C LYS A 104 -13.99 -8.09 1.05
N SER A 105 -14.23 -7.62 2.28
CA SER A 105 -13.26 -6.82 3.03
C SER A 105 -11.98 -7.61 3.30
N LEU A 106 -12.12 -8.86 3.74
CA LEU A 106 -10.99 -9.77 3.96
C LEU A 106 -10.29 -10.13 2.64
N ALA A 107 -11.06 -10.45 1.61
CA ALA A 107 -10.52 -10.83 0.30
C ALA A 107 -9.69 -9.68 -0.31
N VAL A 108 -10.24 -8.46 -0.35
CA VAL A 108 -9.55 -7.31 -0.96
C VAL A 108 -8.39 -6.84 -0.09
N THR A 109 -8.55 -6.74 1.24
CA THR A 109 -7.54 -6.07 2.08
C THR A 109 -6.44 -7.03 2.51
N ALA A 110 -6.78 -8.24 2.95
CA ALA A 110 -5.81 -9.18 3.51
C ALA A 110 -5.34 -10.23 2.48
N PHE A 111 -6.26 -10.97 1.88
CA PHE A 111 -5.90 -12.05 0.97
C PHE A 111 -5.24 -11.53 -0.31
N GLY A 112 -5.76 -10.44 -0.90
CA GLY A 112 -5.11 -9.78 -2.02
C GLY A 112 -3.71 -9.26 -1.66
N GLY A 113 -3.53 -8.75 -0.42
CA GLY A 113 -2.22 -8.39 0.11
C GLY A 113 -1.25 -9.56 0.13
N PHE A 114 -1.72 -10.74 0.55
CA PHE A 114 -0.95 -11.98 0.54
C PHE A 114 -0.55 -12.39 -0.90
N LEU A 115 -1.50 -12.41 -1.84
CA LEU A 115 -1.22 -12.80 -3.23
C LEU A 115 -0.15 -11.91 -3.88
N VAL A 116 -0.31 -10.59 -3.72
CA VAL A 116 0.64 -9.60 -4.26
C VAL A 116 2.01 -9.73 -3.59
N ALA A 117 2.04 -9.85 -2.27
CA ALA A 117 3.28 -9.97 -1.52
C ALA A 117 4.04 -11.27 -1.84
N GLN A 118 3.32 -12.38 -2.05
CA GLN A 118 3.93 -13.65 -2.45
C GLN A 118 4.61 -13.54 -3.82
N GLN A 119 3.97 -12.90 -4.80
CA GLN A 119 4.55 -12.70 -6.12
C GLN A 119 5.75 -11.73 -6.07
N ALA A 120 5.68 -10.69 -5.25
CA ALA A 120 6.81 -9.79 -5.00
C ALA A 120 7.99 -10.54 -4.39
N ALA A 121 7.77 -11.29 -3.31
CA ALA A 121 8.81 -12.04 -2.62
C ALA A 121 9.50 -13.06 -3.54
N ARG A 122 8.76 -13.79 -4.38
CA ARG A 122 9.33 -14.75 -5.35
C ARG A 122 10.35 -14.10 -6.29
N ARG A 123 10.15 -12.83 -6.67
CA ARG A 123 11.02 -12.08 -7.58
C ARG A 123 12.18 -11.40 -6.85
N MET A 124 11.95 -10.92 -5.65
CA MET A 124 12.96 -10.19 -4.87
C MET A 124 13.98 -11.11 -4.20
N LEU A 125 13.56 -12.30 -3.76
CA LEU A 125 14.42 -13.24 -3.03
C LEU A 125 15.66 -13.70 -3.80
N PRO A 126 15.61 -14.01 -5.11
CA PRO A 126 16.83 -14.39 -5.85
C PRO A 126 17.88 -13.28 -5.89
N ALA A 127 17.45 -12.02 -5.89
CA ALA A 127 18.33 -10.84 -5.88
C ALA A 127 18.79 -10.44 -4.46
N GLY A 128 18.17 -10.98 -3.40
CA GLY A 128 18.44 -10.58 -2.01
C GLY A 128 18.19 -9.09 -1.75
N LYS A 129 17.26 -8.49 -2.50
CA LYS A 129 16.96 -7.06 -2.47
C LYS A 129 15.50 -6.80 -2.83
N GLY A 130 14.85 -5.89 -2.11
CA GLY A 130 13.49 -5.45 -2.40
C GLY A 130 12.83 -4.82 -1.20
N ALA A 131 11.65 -4.20 -1.45
CA ALA A 131 10.80 -3.67 -0.38
C ALA A 131 9.32 -3.97 -0.65
N ILE A 132 8.60 -4.44 0.36
CA ILE A 132 7.17 -4.72 0.32
C ILE A 132 6.50 -3.89 1.41
N LEU A 133 5.69 -2.91 0.99
CA LEU A 133 5.10 -1.90 1.85
C LEU A 133 3.57 -2.07 1.88
N PHE A 134 3.01 -2.19 3.08
CA PHE A 134 1.58 -2.38 3.29
C PHE A 134 0.94 -1.12 3.88
N THR A 135 -0.10 -0.61 3.23
CA THR A 135 -0.90 0.48 3.77
C THR A 135 -1.91 -0.06 4.78
N GLY A 136 -1.62 0.16 6.04
CA GLY A 136 -2.50 -0.12 7.17
C GLY A 136 -3.46 1.02 7.47
N ALA A 137 -3.97 1.02 8.68
CA ALA A 137 -4.81 2.05 9.25
C ALA A 137 -4.77 1.92 10.79
N SER A 138 -5.31 2.89 11.55
CA SER A 138 -5.57 2.70 12.99
C SER A 138 -6.34 1.39 13.27
N ALA A 139 -7.21 0.99 12.35
CA ALA A 139 -7.92 -0.29 12.40
C ALA A 139 -7.02 -1.54 12.33
N SER A 140 -5.73 -1.39 12.01
CA SER A 140 -4.75 -2.49 12.09
C SER A 140 -4.34 -2.81 13.53
N VAL A 141 -4.48 -1.85 14.44
CA VAL A 141 -3.98 -1.92 15.84
C VAL A 141 -5.08 -1.83 16.88
N LYS A 142 -6.25 -1.26 16.52
CA LYS A 142 -7.41 -1.14 17.40
C LYS A 142 -8.73 -1.30 16.64
N GLY A 143 -9.72 -1.92 17.27
CA GLY A 143 -11.08 -2.02 16.72
C GLY A 143 -11.91 -0.79 17.08
N TYR A 144 -12.83 -0.42 16.20
CA TYR A 144 -13.80 0.65 16.45
C TYR A 144 -15.22 0.09 16.36
N ALA A 145 -16.15 0.69 17.09
CA ALA A 145 -17.57 0.37 16.96
C ALA A 145 -17.99 0.50 15.48
N GLN A 146 -18.85 -0.41 15.04
CA GLN A 146 -19.38 -0.45 13.67
C GLN A 146 -18.32 -0.59 12.55
N SER A 147 -17.13 -1.07 12.87
CA SER A 147 -16.02 -1.18 11.92
C SER A 147 -15.37 -2.57 11.90
N ALA A 148 -16.08 -3.59 12.37
CA ALA A 148 -15.55 -4.95 12.51
C ALA A 148 -14.89 -5.49 11.23
N PRO A 149 -15.51 -5.42 10.02
CA PRO A 149 -14.91 -5.99 8.81
C PRO A 149 -13.57 -5.31 8.44
N PHE A 150 -13.51 -3.99 8.59
CA PHE A 150 -12.31 -3.23 8.30
C PHE A 150 -11.19 -3.50 9.31
N ALA A 151 -11.53 -3.60 10.61
CA ALA A 151 -10.56 -3.95 11.65
C ALA A 151 -10.01 -5.37 11.46
N MET A 152 -10.88 -6.36 11.21
CA MET A 152 -10.46 -7.73 10.92
C MET A 152 -9.48 -7.79 9.75
N SER A 153 -9.81 -7.14 8.64
CA SER A 153 -9.02 -7.19 7.43
C SER A 153 -7.67 -6.44 7.56
N LYS A 154 -7.65 -5.29 8.24
CA LYS A 154 -6.42 -4.52 8.47
C LYS A 154 -5.52 -5.17 9.53
N ALA A 155 -6.08 -5.78 10.59
CA ALA A 155 -5.30 -6.57 11.54
C ALA A 155 -4.68 -7.82 10.88
N ALA A 156 -5.42 -8.51 10.00
CA ALA A 156 -4.89 -9.63 9.23
C ALA A 156 -3.73 -9.19 8.31
N LEU A 157 -3.86 -8.05 7.63
CA LEU A 157 -2.79 -7.48 6.79
C LEU A 157 -1.54 -7.14 7.62
N ARG A 158 -1.72 -6.59 8.82
CA ARG A 158 -0.62 -6.33 9.77
C ARG A 158 0.07 -7.61 10.20
N GLY A 159 -0.69 -8.66 10.55
CA GLY A 159 -0.15 -9.98 10.90
C GLY A 159 0.68 -10.58 9.77
N LEU A 160 0.21 -10.47 8.52
CA LEU A 160 0.97 -10.86 7.33
C LEU A 160 2.30 -10.11 7.24
N ALA A 161 2.28 -8.78 7.35
CA ALA A 161 3.49 -7.96 7.28
C ALA A 161 4.51 -8.34 8.38
N GLN A 162 4.05 -8.59 9.61
CA GLN A 162 4.89 -9.00 10.73
C GLN A 162 5.56 -10.36 10.51
N SER A 163 4.81 -11.33 9.97
CA SER A 163 5.34 -12.65 9.64
C SER A 163 6.39 -12.56 8.53
N MET A 164 6.06 -11.85 7.45
CA MET A 164 6.97 -11.66 6.32
C MET A 164 8.26 -10.91 6.70
N ALA A 165 8.17 -9.87 7.53
CA ALA A 165 9.35 -9.13 7.97
C ALA A 165 10.35 -10.02 8.70
N ARG A 166 9.87 -10.95 9.54
CA ARG A 166 10.71 -11.91 10.26
C ARG A 166 11.33 -12.95 9.33
N GLU A 167 10.57 -13.42 8.35
CA GLU A 167 11.03 -14.44 7.40
C GLU A 167 11.99 -13.89 6.34
N LEU A 168 11.68 -12.69 5.81
CA LEU A 168 12.35 -12.15 4.62
C LEU A 168 13.42 -11.10 4.95
N GLY A 169 13.39 -10.48 6.14
CA GLY A 169 14.31 -9.43 6.52
C GLY A 169 15.77 -9.87 6.46
N ALA A 170 16.11 -11.03 7.05
CA ALA A 170 17.46 -11.60 6.99
C ALA A 170 17.89 -11.99 5.56
N ARG A 171 16.95 -12.08 4.65
CA ARG A 171 17.16 -12.39 3.22
C ARG A 171 17.23 -11.14 2.33
N GLY A 172 17.29 -9.95 2.95
CA GLY A 172 17.48 -8.67 2.26
C GLY A 172 16.21 -8.01 1.73
N ILE A 173 15.02 -8.45 2.15
CA ILE A 173 13.74 -7.84 1.74
C ILE A 173 13.19 -7.02 2.89
N HIS A 174 13.05 -5.71 2.67
CA HIS A 174 12.45 -4.79 3.64
C HIS A 174 10.93 -4.89 3.59
N VAL A 175 10.31 -5.35 4.67
CA VAL A 175 8.84 -5.37 4.80
C VAL A 175 8.42 -4.36 5.84
N ALA A 176 7.53 -3.42 5.46
CA ALA A 176 7.02 -2.41 6.38
C ALA A 176 5.49 -2.25 6.27
N HIS A 177 4.87 -1.95 7.40
CA HIS A 177 3.44 -1.70 7.55
C HIS A 177 3.22 -0.28 8.07
N PHE A 178 2.39 0.50 7.36
CA PHE A 178 2.11 1.90 7.70
C PHE A 178 0.75 2.01 8.38
N VAL A 179 0.73 2.38 9.64
CA VAL A 179 -0.50 2.68 10.38
C VAL A 179 -0.90 4.12 10.07
N ILE A 180 -1.89 4.28 9.19
CA ILE A 180 -2.46 5.60 8.87
C ILE A 180 -3.56 5.89 9.89
N ASP A 181 -3.23 6.68 10.92
CA ASP A 181 -4.16 7.00 12.00
C ASP A 181 -4.81 8.36 11.77
N GLY A 182 -5.83 8.39 10.97
CA GLY A 182 -6.60 9.57 10.60
C GLY A 182 -7.22 9.48 9.21
N GLY A 183 -7.99 10.48 8.85
CA GLY A 183 -8.53 10.62 7.50
C GLY A 183 -7.50 11.24 6.57
N ILE A 184 -7.37 10.71 5.35
CA ILE A 184 -6.50 11.28 4.32
C ILE A 184 -7.28 12.34 3.55
N ALA A 185 -6.66 13.49 3.31
CA ALA A 185 -7.19 14.54 2.44
C ALA A 185 -7.35 14.04 1.00
N SER A 186 -8.39 14.47 0.33
CA SER A 186 -8.65 14.12 -1.08
C SER A 186 -9.59 15.15 -1.71
N GLY A 187 -9.77 15.10 -3.04
CA GLY A 187 -10.75 15.93 -3.72
C GLY A 187 -12.21 15.75 -3.23
N HIS A 188 -12.54 14.56 -2.70
CA HIS A 188 -13.85 14.29 -2.08
C HIS A 188 -13.88 14.60 -0.57
N ARG A 189 -12.73 14.83 0.04
CA ARG A 189 -12.56 15.17 1.46
C ARG A 189 -11.47 16.23 1.59
N PRO A 190 -11.75 17.48 1.19
CA PRO A 190 -10.78 18.56 1.33
C PRO A 190 -10.58 18.92 2.80
N PRO A 191 -9.41 19.44 3.18
CA PRO A 191 -9.20 20.03 4.50
C PRO A 191 -10.18 21.18 4.74
N SER A 192 -10.65 21.32 5.98
CA SER A 192 -11.50 22.43 6.39
C SER A 192 -10.63 23.67 6.67
N ALA A 193 -11.11 24.85 6.28
CA ALA A 193 -10.43 26.12 6.61
C ALA A 193 -10.32 26.35 8.13
N GLU A 194 -11.30 25.86 8.92
CA GLU A 194 -11.30 25.97 10.38
C GLU A 194 -10.35 24.98 11.07
N LYS A 195 -10.08 23.84 10.42
CA LYS A 195 -9.21 22.76 10.91
C LYS A 195 -8.34 22.23 9.78
N PRO A 196 -7.38 22.99 9.28
CA PRO A 196 -6.60 22.64 8.10
C PRO A 196 -5.78 21.36 8.30
N ASP A 197 -5.35 21.09 9.53
CA ASP A 197 -4.49 19.94 9.86
C ASP A 197 -5.29 18.74 10.42
N ALA A 198 -6.62 18.73 10.31
CA ALA A 198 -7.44 17.61 10.80
C ALA A 198 -7.37 16.37 9.90
N LEU A 199 -6.80 16.49 8.71
CA LEU A 199 -6.61 15.40 7.76
C LEU A 199 -5.13 15.24 7.45
N LEU A 200 -4.72 13.99 7.24
CA LEU A 200 -3.38 13.68 6.74
C LEU A 200 -3.24 14.15 5.29
N ASP A 201 -2.16 14.84 4.99
CA ASP A 201 -1.74 15.17 3.65
C ASP A 201 -1.19 13.91 2.96
N PRO A 202 -1.74 13.46 1.82
CA PRO A 202 -1.26 12.29 1.11
C PRO A 202 0.19 12.43 0.62
N ASP A 203 0.67 13.64 0.34
CA ASP A 203 2.06 13.87 -0.09
C ASP A 203 3.03 13.73 1.10
N ALA A 204 2.64 14.19 2.29
CA ALA A 204 3.41 13.97 3.51
C ALA A 204 3.48 12.48 3.90
N ILE A 205 2.37 11.74 3.72
CA ILE A 205 2.40 10.29 3.90
C ILE A 205 3.35 9.64 2.88
N ALA A 206 3.25 10.02 1.60
CA ALA A 206 4.11 9.47 0.56
C ALA A 206 5.60 9.72 0.85
N GLN A 207 5.95 10.89 1.41
CA GLN A 207 7.31 11.19 1.86
C GLN A 207 7.77 10.21 2.93
N THR A 208 6.92 9.87 3.91
CA THR A 208 7.24 8.87 4.93
C THR A 208 7.56 7.49 4.32
N TYR A 209 6.82 7.09 3.26
CA TYR A 209 7.15 5.84 2.54
C TYR A 209 8.52 5.90 1.89
N LEU A 210 8.86 7.01 1.25
CA LEU A 210 10.18 7.20 0.63
C LEU A 210 11.30 7.20 1.68
N ASP A 211 11.09 7.82 2.84
CA ASP A 211 12.06 7.85 3.93
C ASP A 211 12.32 6.44 4.49
N VAL A 212 11.27 5.61 4.61
CA VAL A 212 11.41 4.19 4.99
C VAL A 212 12.20 3.42 3.94
N LEU A 213 11.96 3.65 2.66
CA LEU A 213 12.74 3.02 1.58
C LEU A 213 14.22 3.41 1.59
N ARG A 214 14.56 4.57 2.16
CA ARG A 214 15.94 5.07 2.30
C ARG A 214 16.65 4.64 3.58
N GLN A 215 15.99 3.88 4.44
CA GLN A 215 16.61 3.40 5.68
C GLN A 215 17.73 2.41 5.39
N PRO A 216 18.86 2.51 6.10
CA PRO A 216 19.92 1.52 6.00
C PRO A 216 19.45 0.17 6.55
N ARG A 217 19.99 -0.93 6.02
CA ARG A 217 19.64 -2.30 6.44
C ARG A 217 19.83 -2.55 7.94
N SER A 218 20.71 -1.80 8.58
CA SER A 218 20.97 -1.87 10.03
C SER A 218 19.86 -1.27 10.90
N ALA A 219 18.88 -0.54 10.30
CA ALA A 219 17.83 0.17 11.03
C ALA A 219 16.53 0.23 10.23
N TRP A 220 16.06 -0.90 9.72
CA TRP A 220 14.77 -1.00 9.02
C TRP A 220 13.59 -0.94 9.98
N SER A 221 12.64 -0.06 9.68
CA SER A 221 11.36 -0.01 10.38
C SER A 221 10.43 -1.12 9.88
N LEU A 222 9.82 -1.84 10.81
CA LEU A 222 8.73 -2.77 10.50
C LEU A 222 7.38 -2.06 10.50
N GLU A 223 7.15 -1.16 11.43
CA GLU A 223 5.87 -0.48 11.60
C GLU A 223 6.11 1.02 11.79
N VAL A 224 5.37 1.82 11.03
CA VAL A 224 5.42 3.28 11.08
C VAL A 224 4.00 3.80 11.22
N GLU A 225 3.75 4.62 12.24
CA GLU A 225 2.48 5.27 12.46
C GLU A 225 2.58 6.74 12.09
N VAL A 226 1.60 7.23 11.32
CA VAL A 226 1.45 8.63 10.97
C VAL A 226 0.03 9.10 11.28
N ARG A 227 -0.09 10.31 11.85
CA ARG A 227 -1.35 10.93 12.23
C ARG A 227 -1.31 12.44 12.11
N PRO A 228 -2.46 13.13 11.97
CA PRO A 228 -2.52 14.55 12.21
C PRO A 228 -2.09 14.88 13.63
N TRP A 229 -1.36 15.97 13.85
CA TRP A 229 -0.92 16.36 15.20
C TRP A 229 -2.08 16.69 16.15
N VAL A 230 -3.25 17.00 15.59
CA VAL A 230 -4.50 17.30 16.33
C VAL A 230 -5.37 16.05 16.58
N GLU A 231 -4.95 14.85 16.12
CA GLU A 231 -5.71 13.60 16.35
C GLU A 231 -5.67 13.22 17.82
N ASN A 232 -6.85 12.88 18.38
CA ASN A 232 -6.94 12.41 19.75
C ASN A 232 -6.65 10.92 19.84
N PHE A 233 -5.93 10.54 20.90
CA PHE A 233 -5.57 9.14 21.20
C PHE A 233 -6.72 8.36 21.82
#